data_71a1715afc2016469dd76c98ad44b492
#
_entry.id   71a1715afc2016469dd76c98ad44b492
#
_cell.length_a   1.000
_cell.length_b   1.000
_cell.length_c   1.000
_cell.angle_alpha   90.00
_cell.angle_beta   90.00
_cell.angle_gamma   90.00
#
_symmetry.space_group_name_H-M   'P 1'
#
loop_
_entity.id
_entity.type
_entity.pdbx_description
1 polymer ?
#
loop_
_entity_poly.entity_id
_entity_poly.type
_entity_poly.pdbx_seq_one_letter_code
_entity_poly.pdbx_strand_id
1 'polypeptide(L)'
;MVHLVYCDNTGKKGEHELDKILNGSKTMVVRGAAGRKIPHSRVFEGEKLYFMEKGTGLINACASVTHVENLMRLSDDEITQTLDRCQDKLKLNDKQRVRWHRKFLCLVEFNDVQA
;
A
#
# COMPACT_ATOMS: atom_id res chain seq x y z
N MET A 1 6.54 -11.53 11.74
CA MET A 1 5.86 -12.07 10.55
C MET A 1 6.25 -11.24 9.33
N VAL A 2 6.22 -11.82 8.15
CA VAL A 2 6.48 -11.11 6.90
C VAL A 2 5.21 -11.09 6.06
N HIS A 3 5.06 -10.05 5.23
CA HIS A 3 3.89 -9.87 4.38
C HIS A 3 4.35 -9.61 2.95
N LEU A 4 3.67 -10.23 2.00
CA LEU A 4 3.95 -10.04 0.58
C LEU A 4 3.00 -8.97 0.02
N VAL A 5 3.56 -7.96 -0.61
CA VAL A 5 2.82 -6.87 -1.23
C VAL A 5 2.99 -6.95 -2.73
N TYR A 6 1.88 -7.18 -3.43
CA TYR A 6 1.86 -7.19 -4.90
C TYR A 6 1.75 -5.76 -5.39
N CYS A 7 2.76 -5.30 -6.10
CA CYS A 7 2.84 -3.95 -6.62
C CYS A 7 2.23 -3.88 -8.02
N ASP A 8 1.39 -2.87 -8.23
CA ASP A 8 0.74 -2.61 -9.49
C ASP A 8 1.77 -2.18 -10.54
N ASN A 9 1.64 -2.71 -11.76
CA ASN A 9 2.53 -2.37 -12.87
C ASN A 9 1.84 -1.48 -13.91
N THR A 10 0.76 -0.78 -13.55
CA THR A 10 0.11 0.17 -14.45
C THR A 10 0.93 1.46 -14.57
N GLY A 11 0.75 2.13 -15.71
CA GLY A 11 1.46 3.37 -16.00
C GLY A 11 2.71 3.12 -16.84
N LYS A 12 3.47 4.19 -17.05
CA LYS A 12 4.71 4.15 -17.84
C LYS A 12 5.84 3.54 -17.03
N LYS A 13 6.84 2.99 -17.72
CA LYS A 13 8.08 2.52 -17.09
C LYS A 13 8.68 3.67 -16.27
N GLY A 14 9.07 3.38 -15.03
CA GLY A 14 9.56 4.37 -14.07
C GLY A 14 8.47 4.98 -13.19
N GLU A 15 7.20 4.76 -13.52
CA GLU A 15 6.04 5.26 -12.76
C GLU A 15 5.23 4.14 -12.09
N HIS A 16 5.72 2.90 -12.15
CA HIS A 16 5.08 1.78 -11.48
C HIS A 16 5.16 1.93 -9.96
N GLU A 17 4.27 1.27 -9.24
CA GLU A 17 4.23 1.33 -7.78
C GLU A 17 5.59 0.98 -7.18
N LEU A 18 6.24 -0.07 -7.67
CA LEU A 18 7.55 -0.49 -7.19
C LEU A 18 8.62 0.58 -7.43
N ASP A 19 8.59 1.26 -8.57
CA ASP A 19 9.54 2.32 -8.88
C ASP A 19 9.46 3.45 -7.85
N LYS A 20 8.25 3.82 -7.46
CA LYS A 20 8.00 4.87 -6.46
C LYS A 20 8.47 4.44 -5.07
N ILE A 21 8.34 3.16 -4.74
CA ILE A 21 8.85 2.61 -3.48
C ILE A 21 10.37 2.65 -3.47
N LEU A 22 11.00 2.20 -4.55
CA LEU A 22 12.46 2.14 -4.63
C LEU A 22 13.12 3.53 -4.65
N ASN A 23 12.48 4.51 -5.27
CA ASN A 23 13.03 5.88 -5.29
C ASN A 23 12.71 6.70 -4.04
N GLY A 24 11.95 6.15 -3.10
CA GLY A 24 11.63 6.79 -1.83
C GLY A 24 10.44 7.74 -1.86
N SER A 25 9.78 7.94 -2.99
CA SER A 25 8.62 8.84 -3.06
C SER A 25 7.37 8.24 -2.43
N LYS A 26 7.20 6.93 -2.52
CA LYS A 26 6.08 6.21 -1.91
C LYS A 26 6.55 5.53 -0.63
N THR A 27 5.95 5.91 0.51
CA THR A 27 6.33 5.42 1.84
C THR A 27 5.17 4.74 2.56
N MET A 28 4.05 4.54 1.89
CA MET A 28 2.87 3.90 2.47
C MET A 28 2.16 3.09 1.38
N VAL A 29 1.61 1.94 1.75
CA VAL A 29 0.72 1.18 0.89
C VAL A 29 -0.67 1.12 1.51
N VAL A 30 -1.69 1.02 0.66
CA VAL A 30 -3.08 0.81 1.08
C VAL A 30 -3.58 -0.49 0.49
N ARG A 31 -4.32 -1.23 1.30
CA ARG A 31 -5.06 -2.41 0.84
C ARG A 31 -6.45 -2.33 1.45
N GLY A 32 -7.45 -2.83 0.73
CA GLY A 32 -8.82 -2.67 1.19
C GLY A 32 -9.78 -3.64 0.56
N ALA A 33 -10.97 -3.71 1.15
CA ALA A 33 -12.05 -4.59 0.71
C ALA A 33 -13.40 -4.04 1.17
N ALA A 34 -14.47 -4.70 0.74
CA ALA A 34 -15.82 -4.40 1.21
C ALA A 34 -16.06 -4.90 2.64
N GLY A 35 -15.26 -5.88 3.11
CA GLY A 35 -15.28 -6.40 4.46
C GLY A 35 -13.87 -6.59 4.98
N ARG A 36 -13.74 -7.08 6.22
CA ARG A 36 -12.43 -7.31 6.82
C ARG A 36 -11.74 -8.50 6.17
N LYS A 37 -10.62 -8.23 5.50
CA LYS A 37 -9.78 -9.25 4.85
C LYS A 37 -8.31 -8.96 5.14
N ILE A 38 -7.46 -10.00 5.07
CA ILE A 38 -6.02 -9.86 5.16
C ILE A 38 -5.56 -8.92 4.03
N PRO A 39 -4.71 -7.88 4.32
CA PRO A 39 -3.90 -7.72 5.54
C PRO A 39 -4.56 -6.97 6.69
N HIS A 40 -5.84 -6.55 6.55
CA HIS A 40 -6.50 -5.75 7.59
C HIS A 40 -6.39 -6.43 8.96
N SER A 41 -5.90 -5.69 9.95
CA SER A 41 -5.70 -6.14 11.33
C SER A 41 -4.68 -7.28 11.49
N ARG A 42 -3.83 -7.51 10.47
CA ARG A 42 -2.83 -8.60 10.47
C ARG A 42 -1.40 -8.12 10.35
N VAL A 43 -1.18 -6.84 10.08
CA VAL A 43 0.15 -6.25 9.94
C VAL A 43 0.45 -5.40 11.18
N PHE A 44 1.66 -5.52 11.72
CA PHE A 44 2.07 -4.82 12.94
C PHE A 44 3.43 -4.15 12.74
N GLU A 45 3.67 -3.10 13.54
CA GLU A 45 4.95 -2.40 13.55
C GLU A 45 6.11 -3.39 13.81
N GLY A 46 7.22 -3.17 13.15
CA GLY A 46 8.41 -4.01 13.25
C GLY A 46 8.40 -5.22 12.32
N GLU A 47 7.29 -5.54 11.70
CA GLU A 47 7.21 -6.62 10.73
C GLU A 47 7.81 -6.21 9.39
N LYS A 48 8.03 -7.17 8.50
CA LYS A 48 8.65 -6.94 7.20
C LYS A 48 7.63 -7.02 6.07
N LEU A 49 7.78 -6.11 5.11
CA LEU A 49 7.06 -6.17 3.84
C LEU A 49 8.03 -6.62 2.75
N TYR A 50 7.59 -7.53 1.91
CA TYR A 50 8.32 -7.92 0.70
C TYR A 50 7.49 -7.50 -0.50
N PHE A 51 8.11 -6.74 -1.41
CA PHE A 51 7.44 -6.17 -2.57
C PHE A 51 7.73 -7.00 -3.81
N MET A 52 6.67 -7.39 -4.51
CA MET A 52 6.74 -8.12 -5.77
C MET A 52 5.95 -7.35 -6.82
N GLU A 53 6.58 -7.04 -7.94
CA GLU A 53 5.86 -6.44 -9.06
C GLU A 53 4.97 -7.50 -9.71
N LYS A 54 3.71 -7.15 -9.94
CA LYS A 54 2.71 -8.05 -10.51
C LYS A 54 3.20 -8.60 -11.84
N GLY A 55 3.12 -9.92 -11.99
CA GLY A 55 3.50 -10.62 -13.22
C GLY A 55 4.95 -11.09 -13.28
N THR A 56 5.83 -10.65 -12.36
CA THR A 56 7.26 -11.07 -12.39
C THR A 56 7.52 -12.35 -11.63
N GLY A 57 6.74 -12.61 -10.57
CA GLY A 57 7.00 -13.75 -9.69
C GLY A 57 8.23 -13.61 -8.80
N LEU A 58 8.87 -12.43 -8.79
CA LEU A 58 10.13 -12.20 -8.06
C LEU A 58 9.90 -11.15 -6.95
N ILE A 59 10.58 -11.36 -5.81
CA ILE A 59 10.65 -10.38 -4.75
C ILE A 59 11.72 -9.36 -5.11
N ASN A 60 11.32 -8.11 -5.26
CA ASN A 60 12.16 -7.05 -5.78
C ASN A 60 12.73 -6.14 -4.70
N ALA A 61 12.06 -6.05 -3.55
CA ALA A 61 12.49 -5.19 -2.45
C ALA A 61 11.85 -5.64 -1.15
N CYS A 62 12.37 -5.12 -0.03
CA CYS A 62 11.76 -5.30 1.28
C CYS A 62 11.86 -4.01 2.10
N ALA A 63 11.03 -3.89 3.13
CA ALA A 63 11.02 -2.74 4.03
C ALA A 63 10.53 -3.16 5.41
N SER A 64 10.69 -2.26 6.38
CA SER A 64 10.20 -2.46 7.74
C SER A 64 8.94 -1.64 7.98
N VAL A 65 7.94 -2.24 8.59
CA VAL A 65 6.68 -1.56 8.94
C VAL A 65 6.93 -0.61 10.11
N THR A 66 6.58 0.66 9.94
CA THR A 66 6.74 1.67 11.00
C THR A 66 5.42 2.07 11.63
N HIS A 67 4.32 2.01 10.88
CA HIS A 67 3.00 2.40 11.39
C HIS A 67 1.91 1.71 10.59
N VAL A 68 0.82 1.33 11.27
CA VAL A 68 -0.33 0.68 10.65
C VAL A 68 -1.60 1.36 11.13
N GLU A 69 -2.49 1.66 10.21
CA GLU A 69 -3.81 2.19 10.51
C GLU A 69 -4.86 1.31 9.85
N ASN A 70 -5.75 0.73 10.67
CA ASN A 70 -6.83 -0.13 10.19
C ASN A 70 -8.15 0.61 10.38
N LEU A 71 -8.87 0.86 9.28
CA LEU A 71 -10.11 1.59 9.26
C LEU A 71 -11.25 0.69 8.81
N MET A 72 -12.41 0.83 9.43
CA MET A 72 -13.56 -0.04 9.18
C MET A 72 -14.81 0.76 8.90
N ARG A 73 -15.66 0.23 8.02
CA ARG A 73 -17.01 0.75 7.74
C ARG A 73 -17.02 2.22 7.39
N LEU A 74 -16.07 2.64 6.57
CA LEU A 74 -15.96 4.03 6.14
C LEU A 74 -17.10 4.39 5.19
N SER A 75 -17.60 5.63 5.32
CA SER A 75 -18.46 6.22 4.30
C SER A 75 -17.63 6.63 3.08
N ASP A 76 -18.30 6.93 1.97
CA ASP A 76 -17.61 7.37 0.76
C ASP A 76 -16.78 8.63 1.01
N ASP A 77 -17.32 9.59 1.76
CA ASP A 77 -16.60 10.82 2.11
C ASP A 77 -15.40 10.53 2.99
N GLU A 78 -15.53 9.63 3.96
CA GLU A 78 -14.44 9.25 4.84
C GLU A 78 -13.32 8.53 4.08
N ILE A 79 -13.66 7.67 3.10
CA ILE A 79 -12.67 7.02 2.24
C ILE A 79 -11.89 8.08 1.45
N THR A 80 -12.60 9.00 0.81
CA THR A 80 -11.98 10.07 0.02
C THR A 80 -11.05 10.91 0.89
N GLN A 81 -11.50 11.33 2.07
CA GLN A 81 -10.69 12.11 3.00
C GLN A 81 -9.45 11.37 3.45
N THR A 82 -9.58 10.07 3.73
CA THR A 82 -8.47 9.22 4.15
C THR A 82 -7.40 9.13 3.06
N LEU A 83 -7.82 8.85 1.82
CA LEU A 83 -6.89 8.74 0.69
C LEU A 83 -6.25 10.09 0.37
N ASP A 84 -7.00 11.20 0.47
CA ASP A 84 -6.46 12.54 0.27
C ASP A 84 -5.40 12.87 1.33
N ARG A 85 -5.69 12.57 2.60
CA ARG A 85 -4.77 12.81 3.72
C ARG A 85 -3.44 12.09 3.55
N CYS A 86 -3.48 10.90 2.96
CA CYS A 86 -2.30 10.04 2.82
C CYS A 86 -1.67 10.09 1.43
N GLN A 87 -2.19 10.90 0.51
CA GLN A 87 -1.75 10.91 -0.89
C GLN A 87 -0.26 11.20 -1.04
N ASP A 88 0.31 12.07 -0.20
CA ASP A 88 1.74 12.40 -0.25
C ASP A 88 2.63 11.17 -0.02
N LYS A 89 2.14 10.21 0.76
CA LYS A 89 2.86 8.96 1.08
C LYS A 89 2.45 7.82 0.17
N LEU A 90 1.18 7.77 -0.24
CA LEU A 90 0.62 6.69 -1.06
C LEU A 90 0.98 6.83 -2.54
N LYS A 91 1.02 8.05 -3.06
CA LYS A 91 1.32 8.33 -4.48
C LYS A 91 0.45 7.53 -5.44
N LEU A 92 -0.86 7.48 -5.15
CA LEU A 92 -1.81 6.74 -5.99
C LEU A 92 -2.15 7.53 -7.25
N ASN A 93 -2.26 6.82 -8.38
CA ASN A 93 -2.84 7.38 -9.59
C ASN A 93 -4.37 7.24 -9.54
N ASP A 94 -5.07 7.79 -10.56
CA ASP A 94 -6.53 7.79 -10.57
C ASP A 94 -7.12 6.38 -10.56
N LYS A 95 -6.54 5.44 -11.30
CA LYS A 95 -7.00 4.05 -11.32
C LYS A 95 -6.84 3.39 -9.94
N GLN A 96 -5.73 3.65 -9.28
CA GLN A 96 -5.49 3.11 -7.95
C GLN A 96 -6.43 3.73 -6.92
N ARG A 97 -6.74 5.03 -7.04
CA ARG A 97 -7.71 5.68 -6.18
C ARG A 97 -9.08 5.02 -6.29
N VAL A 98 -9.53 4.71 -7.49
CA VAL A 98 -10.79 3.99 -7.72
C VAL A 98 -10.72 2.59 -7.14
N ARG A 99 -9.64 1.87 -7.38
CA ARG A 99 -9.46 0.50 -6.89
C ARG A 99 -9.52 0.42 -5.36
N TRP A 100 -8.90 1.37 -4.66
CA TRP A 100 -8.79 1.36 -3.21
C TRP A 100 -9.86 2.20 -2.51
N HIS A 101 -10.88 2.63 -3.22
CA HIS A 101 -12.05 3.26 -2.63
C HIS A 101 -12.91 2.15 -1.99
N ARG A 102 -12.52 1.72 -0.78
CA ARG A 102 -13.13 0.59 -0.08
C ARG A 102 -13.50 0.96 1.35
N LYS A 103 -14.51 0.27 1.90
CA LYS A 103 -15.02 0.55 3.24
C LYS A 103 -14.08 0.10 4.36
N PHE A 104 -13.25 -0.91 4.11
CA PHE A 104 -12.23 -1.38 5.03
C PHE A 104 -10.88 -1.09 4.41
N LEU A 105 -10.07 -0.31 5.10
CA LEU A 105 -8.74 0.07 4.61
C LEU A 105 -7.67 -0.27 5.64
N CYS A 106 -6.57 -0.82 5.16
CA CYS A 106 -5.35 -1.01 5.92
C CYS A 106 -4.27 -0.14 5.30
N LEU A 107 -3.81 0.85 6.04
CA LEU A 107 -2.74 1.75 5.62
C LEU A 107 -1.47 1.31 6.34
N VAL A 108 -0.44 0.98 5.59
CA VAL A 108 0.82 0.49 6.14
C VAL A 108 1.95 1.41 5.72
N GLU A 109 2.52 2.10 6.69
CA GLU A 109 3.68 2.96 6.49
C GLU A 109 4.95 2.17 6.75
N PHE A 110 5.99 2.42 5.96
CA PHE A 110 7.24 1.66 6.05
C PHE A 110 8.45 2.56 5.81
N ASN A 111 9.61 2.06 6.20
CA ASN A 111 10.90 2.69 5.92
C ASN A 111 11.95 1.63 5.64
N ASP A 112 13.20 2.07 5.49
CA ASP A 112 14.36 1.18 5.32
C ASP A 112 14.17 0.23 4.13
N VAL A 113 13.81 0.81 2.99
CA VAL A 113 13.59 0.05 1.75
C VAL A 113 14.92 -0.45 1.21
N GLN A 114 15.00 -1.75 0.94
CA GLN A 114 16.18 -2.41 0.37
C GLN A 114 15.78 -3.22 -0.86
N ALA A 115 16.50 -2.98 -1.94
CA ALA A 115 16.28 -3.73 -3.19
C ALA A 115 16.82 -5.17 -3.09
#